data_7b5e0d164bc93b06aa4037878c15bc0a
#
_entry.id   7b5e0d164bc93b06aa4037878c15bc0a
#
_cell.length_a   1.000
_cell.length_b   1.000
_cell.length_c   1.000
_cell.angle_alpha   90.00
_cell.angle_beta   90.00
_cell.angle_gamma   90.00
#
_symmetry.space_group_name_H-M   'P 1'
#
loop_
_entity.id
_entity.type
_entity.pdbx_description
1 polymer ?
#
loop_
_entity_poly.entity_id
_entity_poly.type
_entity_poly.pdbx_seq_one_letter_code
_entity_poly.pdbx_strand_id
1 'polypeptide(L)'
;SVPTVNFDGEEANPDTIVGVVPDYLDANSKQTGEGRFINETDVRRSAQVIVIGFDIADAIFPFVDPIGKWVQFGGRRYEVIGVMEEQGATMFESTDAHVYLPITTFDQAFPWVEKEGNGVNIATVPKDPLLTAQIVEEGTNVLRLRRGVPFNKPNDFGIMTPDKLIGNFQAVTGG
;
A
#
# COMPACT_ATOMS: atom_id res chain seq x y z
N SER A 1 15.43 4.90 5.42
CA SER A 1 14.62 4.44 6.57
C SER A 1 13.23 5.05 6.52
N VAL A 2 12.22 4.31 6.95
CA VAL A 2 10.85 4.82 7.08
C VAL A 2 10.82 5.90 8.16
N PRO A 3 10.18 7.07 7.91
CA PRO A 3 10.05 8.10 8.93
C PRO A 3 9.16 7.66 10.09
N THR A 4 9.38 8.24 11.25
CA THR A 4 8.54 8.06 12.44
C THR A 4 7.26 8.89 12.34
N VAL A 5 6.14 8.36 12.80
CA VAL A 5 4.90 9.11 13.01
C VAL A 5 4.94 9.69 14.43
N ASN A 6 4.70 11.00 14.56
CA ASN A 6 4.73 11.70 15.83
C ASN A 6 3.43 12.46 16.10
N PHE A 7 2.91 12.31 17.32
CA PHE A 7 1.76 13.06 17.80
C PHE A 7 1.97 13.43 19.27
N ASP A 8 2.01 14.72 19.61
CA ASP A 8 2.10 15.27 20.96
C ASP A 8 3.23 14.68 21.83
N GLY A 9 4.35 14.30 21.17
CA GLY A 9 5.51 13.72 21.84
C GLY A 9 5.51 12.19 21.87
N GLU A 10 4.40 11.52 21.53
CA GLU A 10 4.36 10.07 21.32
C GLU A 10 4.83 9.74 19.90
N GLU A 11 5.56 8.65 19.77
CA GLU A 11 6.18 8.24 18.51
C GLU A 11 5.90 6.77 18.18
N ALA A 12 5.61 6.52 16.91
CA ALA A 12 5.53 5.16 16.39
C ALA A 12 6.38 5.02 15.11
N ASN A 13 6.99 3.86 14.95
CA ASN A 13 7.82 3.53 13.78
C ASN A 13 7.06 2.61 12.83
N PRO A 14 6.55 3.13 11.71
CA PRO A 14 5.96 2.29 10.70
C PRO A 14 6.99 1.35 10.07
N ASP A 15 6.58 0.15 9.77
CA ASP A 15 7.40 -0.80 9.00
C ASP A 15 7.41 -0.44 7.51
N THR A 16 6.27 0.05 7.02
CA THR A 16 6.07 0.34 5.59
C THR A 16 5.21 1.59 5.38
N ILE A 17 5.55 2.33 4.34
CA ILE A 17 4.73 3.42 3.80
C ILE A 17 4.16 2.96 2.46
N VAL A 18 2.85 3.08 2.29
CA VAL A 18 2.17 2.68 1.07
C VAL A 18 1.45 3.86 0.44
N GLY A 19 1.82 4.21 -0.78
CA GLY A 19 1.04 5.12 -1.62
C GLY A 19 -0.10 4.34 -2.29
N VAL A 20 -1.35 4.72 -2.04
CA VAL A 20 -2.52 3.94 -2.43
C VAL A 20 -3.51 4.72 -3.30
N VAL A 21 -4.29 3.97 -4.07
CA VAL A 21 -5.49 4.41 -4.78
C VAL A 21 -6.74 3.94 -4.01
N PRO A 22 -7.94 4.49 -4.29
CA PRO A 22 -9.16 4.16 -3.55
C PRO A 22 -9.50 2.66 -3.49
N ASP A 23 -9.26 1.93 -4.57
CA ASP A 23 -9.60 0.51 -4.69
C ASP A 23 -8.63 -0.44 -3.95
N TYR A 24 -7.65 0.13 -3.22
CA TYR A 24 -6.64 -0.64 -2.52
C TYR A 24 -7.23 -1.63 -1.50
N LEU A 25 -8.26 -1.22 -0.75
CA LEU A 25 -8.88 -2.09 0.25
C LEU A 25 -9.52 -3.32 -0.39
N ASP A 26 -10.32 -3.12 -1.45
CA ASP A 26 -10.99 -4.19 -2.16
C ASP A 26 -9.99 -5.15 -2.80
N ALA A 27 -8.95 -4.60 -3.44
CA ALA A 27 -7.90 -5.38 -4.09
C ALA A 27 -7.08 -6.23 -3.10
N ASN A 28 -7.01 -5.83 -1.83
CA ASN A 28 -6.21 -6.51 -0.81
C ASN A 28 -7.06 -7.18 0.29
N SER A 29 -8.39 -7.22 0.13
CA SER A 29 -9.33 -7.78 1.11
C SER A 29 -9.12 -7.21 2.52
N LYS A 30 -8.90 -5.89 2.61
CA LYS A 30 -8.67 -5.15 3.86
C LYS A 30 -9.87 -4.26 4.19
N GLN A 31 -9.97 -3.87 5.44
CA GLN A 31 -11.04 -2.99 5.92
C GLN A 31 -10.48 -1.88 6.81
N THR A 32 -11.23 -0.78 6.88
CA THR A 32 -10.98 0.29 7.82
C THR A 32 -11.76 0.02 9.10
N GLY A 33 -11.10 0.00 10.24
CA GLY A 33 -11.75 -0.20 11.55
C GLY A 33 -12.44 1.06 12.03
N GLU A 34 -11.78 2.22 11.91
CA GLU A 34 -12.31 3.52 12.31
C GLU A 34 -12.12 4.56 11.22
N GLY A 35 -13.04 5.53 11.14
CA GLY A 35 -12.99 6.59 10.16
C GLY A 35 -13.27 6.13 8.74
N ARG A 36 -12.48 6.61 7.77
CA ARG A 36 -12.61 6.28 6.35
C ARG A 36 -11.26 6.02 5.69
N PHE A 37 -11.28 5.32 4.58
CA PHE A 37 -10.11 5.16 3.72
C PHE A 37 -9.95 6.33 2.74
N ILE A 38 -8.82 6.34 2.04
CA ILE A 38 -8.48 7.28 0.98
C ILE A 38 -9.46 7.13 -0.19
N ASN A 39 -9.97 8.25 -0.69
CA ASN A 39 -10.90 8.29 -1.80
C ASN A 39 -10.31 9.04 -3.02
N GLU A 40 -11.05 9.03 -4.14
CA GLU A 40 -10.62 9.71 -5.38
C GLU A 40 -10.34 11.20 -5.21
N THR A 41 -11.09 11.88 -4.33
CA THR A 41 -10.88 13.31 -4.07
C THR A 41 -9.57 13.57 -3.36
N ASP A 42 -9.20 12.70 -2.41
CA ASP A 42 -7.92 12.78 -1.71
C ASP A 42 -6.75 12.59 -2.69
N VAL A 43 -6.85 11.59 -3.57
CA VAL A 43 -5.84 11.33 -4.62
C VAL A 43 -5.74 12.50 -5.60
N ARG A 44 -6.88 12.95 -6.14
CA ARG A 44 -6.92 14.02 -7.14
C ARG A 44 -6.38 15.36 -6.62
N ARG A 45 -6.57 15.66 -5.33
CA ARG A 45 -6.12 16.89 -4.69
C ARG A 45 -4.75 16.77 -4.01
N SER A 46 -4.13 15.62 -4.05
CA SER A 46 -2.92 15.32 -3.26
C SER A 46 -3.12 15.74 -1.79
N ALA A 47 -4.24 15.31 -1.20
CA ALA A 47 -4.65 15.74 0.13
C ALA A 47 -3.61 15.30 1.18
N GLN A 48 -3.34 16.17 2.16
CA GLN A 48 -2.45 15.86 3.29
C GLN A 48 -3.21 15.06 4.35
N VAL A 49 -3.62 13.86 3.98
CA VAL A 49 -4.33 12.91 4.83
C VAL A 49 -3.54 11.60 4.93
N ILE A 50 -3.73 10.90 6.04
CA ILE A 50 -3.07 9.64 6.34
C ILE A 50 -4.07 8.65 6.93
N VAL A 51 -3.97 7.39 6.54
CA VAL A 51 -4.59 6.27 7.23
C VAL A 51 -3.47 5.48 7.89
N ILE A 52 -3.65 5.14 9.15
CA ILE A 52 -2.63 4.46 9.97
C ILE A 52 -3.07 3.05 10.33
N GLY A 53 -2.14 2.15 10.46
CA GLY A 53 -2.37 0.80 10.97
C GLY A 53 -2.72 0.81 12.45
N PHE A 54 -3.32 -0.29 12.91
CA PHE A 54 -3.80 -0.43 14.29
C PHE A 54 -2.69 -0.20 15.32
N ASP A 55 -1.52 -0.83 15.15
CA ASP A 55 -0.38 -0.71 16.08
C ASP A 55 0.15 0.73 16.18
N ILE A 56 0.12 1.47 15.07
CA ILE A 56 0.51 2.88 15.05
C ILE A 56 -0.50 3.71 15.87
N ALA A 57 -1.79 3.46 15.66
CA ALA A 57 -2.85 4.17 16.36
C ALA A 57 -2.78 3.89 17.88
N ASP A 58 -2.64 2.63 18.28
CA ASP A 58 -2.54 2.22 19.68
C ASP A 58 -1.31 2.86 20.38
N ALA A 59 -0.18 2.94 19.66
CA ALA A 59 1.05 3.51 20.19
C ALA A 59 0.96 5.03 20.44
N ILE A 60 0.36 5.81 19.52
CA ILE A 60 0.39 7.28 19.61
C ILE A 60 -0.93 7.91 20.06
N PHE A 61 -2.03 7.14 20.10
CA PHE A 61 -3.35 7.59 20.53
C PHE A 61 -4.00 6.68 21.60
N PRO A 62 -3.28 6.22 22.65
CA PRO A 62 -3.78 5.17 23.56
C PRO A 62 -5.08 5.55 24.29
N PHE A 63 -5.40 6.84 24.36
CA PHE A 63 -6.57 7.36 25.10
C PHE A 63 -7.31 8.45 24.35
N VAL A 64 -7.00 8.68 23.08
CA VAL A 64 -7.53 9.80 22.29
C VAL A 64 -8.03 9.26 20.95
N ASP A 65 -9.21 9.70 20.54
CA ASP A 65 -9.71 9.41 19.19
C ASP A 65 -8.72 9.95 18.13
N PRO A 66 -8.15 9.08 17.29
CA PRO A 66 -7.18 9.49 16.27
C PRO A 66 -7.79 10.29 15.14
N ILE A 67 -9.09 10.13 14.86
CA ILE A 67 -9.73 10.73 13.69
C ILE A 67 -9.76 12.26 13.78
N GLY A 68 -9.31 12.93 12.72
CA GLY A 68 -9.20 14.39 12.65
C GLY A 68 -7.98 14.98 13.37
N LYS A 69 -7.14 14.16 14.00
CA LYS A 69 -5.86 14.63 14.58
C LYS A 69 -4.80 14.82 13.52
N TRP A 70 -3.88 15.73 13.79
CA TRP A 70 -2.77 16.04 12.91
C TRP A 70 -1.48 15.44 13.44
N VAL A 71 -0.90 14.52 12.69
CA VAL A 71 0.40 13.90 12.99
C VAL A 71 1.52 14.50 12.15
N GLN A 72 2.74 14.43 12.66
CA GLN A 72 3.95 14.71 11.88
C GLN A 72 4.51 13.40 11.32
N PHE A 73 4.80 13.40 10.03
CA PHE A 73 5.36 12.25 9.34
C PHE A 73 6.21 12.70 8.15
N GLY A 74 7.45 12.22 8.04
CA GLY A 74 8.35 12.58 6.95
C GLY A 74 8.57 14.09 6.76
N GLY A 75 8.56 14.87 7.86
CA GLY A 75 8.75 16.32 7.85
C GLY A 75 7.51 17.13 7.43
N ARG A 76 6.36 16.47 7.25
CA ARG A 76 5.09 17.09 6.89
C ARG A 76 4.01 16.76 7.91
N ARG A 77 2.90 17.50 7.88
CA ARG A 77 1.73 17.24 8.72
C ARG A 77 0.63 16.60 7.89
N TYR A 78 -0.01 15.59 8.47
CA TYR A 78 -1.13 14.86 7.87
C TYR A 78 -2.29 14.75 8.85
N GLU A 79 -3.50 14.90 8.36
CA GLU A 79 -4.70 14.63 9.13
C GLU A 79 -4.99 13.12 9.10
N VAL A 80 -5.17 12.51 10.26
CA VAL A 80 -5.59 11.12 10.39
C VAL A 80 -7.07 11.03 10.02
N ILE A 81 -7.38 10.31 8.94
CA ILE A 81 -8.76 10.15 8.45
C ILE A 81 -9.31 8.74 8.69
N GLY A 82 -8.45 7.80 9.02
CA GLY A 82 -8.85 6.43 9.30
C GLY A 82 -7.77 5.63 10.00
N VAL A 83 -8.21 4.58 10.68
CA VAL A 83 -7.38 3.53 11.27
C VAL A 83 -7.77 2.21 10.64
N MET A 84 -6.80 1.41 10.22
CA MET A 84 -7.06 0.08 9.66
C MET A 84 -7.58 -0.86 10.75
N GLU A 85 -8.42 -1.81 10.35
CA GLU A 85 -8.84 -2.90 11.23
C GLU A 85 -7.61 -3.75 11.61
N GLU A 86 -7.53 -4.15 12.89
CA GLU A 86 -6.47 -5.04 13.38
C GLU A 86 -6.48 -6.36 12.63
N GLN A 87 -5.37 -6.68 11.96
CA GLN A 87 -5.20 -7.92 11.22
C GLN A 87 -4.55 -9.01 12.08
N GLY A 88 -3.85 -8.61 13.12
CA GLY A 88 -3.02 -9.49 13.92
C GLY A 88 -1.80 -10.03 13.16
N ALA A 89 -0.91 -10.70 13.89
CA ALA A 89 0.25 -11.35 13.28
C ALA A 89 -0.20 -12.58 12.46
N THR A 90 -0.21 -12.45 11.14
CA THR A 90 -0.30 -13.61 10.24
C THR A 90 1.09 -14.19 10.00
N MET A 91 1.16 -15.46 9.52
CA MET A 91 2.46 -16.14 9.26
C MET A 91 3.32 -15.40 8.21
N PHE A 92 2.77 -14.43 7.48
CA PHE A 92 3.42 -13.85 6.32
C PHE A 92 3.69 -12.34 6.44
N GLU A 93 2.84 -11.57 7.10
CA GLU A 93 3.02 -10.12 7.27
C GLU A 93 1.95 -9.54 8.21
N SER A 94 2.35 -8.69 9.16
CA SER A 94 1.41 -7.81 9.85
C SER A 94 1.40 -6.47 9.10
N THR A 95 0.23 -5.96 8.77
CA THR A 95 0.09 -4.61 8.19
C THR A 95 -0.36 -3.58 9.22
N ASP A 96 -0.37 -3.99 10.49
CA ASP A 96 -0.84 -3.17 11.61
C ASP A 96 0.13 -2.03 11.93
N ALA A 97 1.40 -2.15 11.49
CA ALA A 97 2.42 -1.11 11.55
C ALA A 97 2.63 -0.35 10.21
N HIS A 98 1.67 -0.39 9.30
CA HIS A 98 1.76 0.33 8.02
C HIS A 98 1.10 1.72 8.09
N VAL A 99 1.57 2.63 7.24
CA VAL A 99 0.89 3.91 6.96
C VAL A 99 0.53 4.02 5.49
N TYR A 100 -0.60 4.63 5.23
CA TYR A 100 -1.17 4.76 3.88
C TYR A 100 -1.39 6.22 3.54
N LEU A 101 -0.92 6.65 2.39
CA LEU A 101 -1.08 7.99 1.85
C LEU A 101 -1.76 7.92 0.47
N PRO A 102 -2.49 8.95 0.03
CA PRO A 102 -2.86 9.05 -1.38
C PRO A 102 -1.62 8.92 -2.25
N ILE A 103 -1.66 8.13 -3.33
CA ILE A 103 -0.49 7.88 -4.18
C ILE A 103 0.18 9.18 -4.65
N THR A 104 -0.61 10.18 -4.99
CA THR A 104 -0.12 11.49 -5.44
C THR A 104 0.57 12.28 -4.33
N THR A 105 0.11 12.14 -3.08
CA THR A 105 0.74 12.73 -1.90
C THR A 105 2.04 12.00 -1.56
N PHE A 106 2.04 10.68 -1.68
CA PHE A 106 3.21 9.84 -1.49
C PHE A 106 4.34 10.21 -2.46
N ASP A 107 4.04 10.32 -3.76
CA ASP A 107 5.03 10.69 -4.79
C ASP A 107 5.66 12.06 -4.53
N GLN A 108 4.84 13.02 -4.04
CA GLN A 108 5.35 14.35 -3.69
C GLN A 108 6.19 14.37 -2.40
N ALA A 109 5.86 13.51 -1.44
CA ALA A 109 6.54 13.46 -0.15
C ALA A 109 7.82 12.61 -0.19
N PHE A 110 7.84 11.55 -1.00
CA PHE A 110 8.89 10.54 -1.05
C PHE A 110 9.41 10.28 -2.48
N PRO A 111 9.81 11.31 -3.24
CA PRO A 111 10.23 11.18 -4.64
C PRO A 111 11.50 10.33 -4.82
N TRP A 112 12.20 10.02 -3.74
CA TRP A 112 13.39 9.17 -3.74
C TRP A 112 13.06 7.66 -3.77
N VAL A 113 11.85 7.28 -3.39
CA VAL A 113 11.42 5.86 -3.36
C VAL A 113 11.41 5.26 -4.76
N GLU A 114 10.97 6.00 -5.78
CA GLU A 114 11.05 5.56 -7.18
C GLU A 114 12.48 5.29 -7.66
N LYS A 115 13.44 6.06 -7.15
CA LYS A 115 14.85 5.96 -7.55
C LYS A 115 15.57 4.75 -6.97
N GLU A 116 15.07 4.20 -5.86
CA GLU A 116 15.69 3.07 -5.17
C GLU A 116 15.15 1.70 -5.63
N GLY A 117 14.33 1.66 -6.68
CA GLY A 117 13.82 0.41 -7.26
C GLY A 117 12.64 -0.19 -6.50
N ASN A 118 12.07 0.51 -5.54
CA ASN A 118 10.79 0.17 -4.92
C ASN A 118 9.67 0.51 -5.90
N GLY A 119 9.32 -0.47 -6.74
CA GLY A 119 8.44 -0.27 -7.87
C GLY A 119 6.99 -0.02 -7.50
N VAL A 120 6.23 0.49 -8.46
CA VAL A 120 4.77 0.56 -8.39
C VAL A 120 4.21 -0.85 -8.50
N ASN A 121 3.41 -1.26 -7.52
CA ASN A 121 2.64 -2.49 -7.58
C ASN A 121 1.23 -2.20 -8.11
N ILE A 122 0.84 -2.88 -9.17
CA ILE A 122 -0.51 -2.81 -9.72
C ILE A 122 -1.20 -4.12 -9.38
N ALA A 123 -2.14 -4.07 -8.42
CA ALA A 123 -2.99 -5.19 -8.09
C ALA A 123 -4.27 -5.16 -8.95
N THR A 124 -4.66 -6.29 -9.50
CA THR A 124 -5.92 -6.45 -10.22
C THR A 124 -6.65 -7.67 -9.69
N VAL A 125 -7.95 -7.53 -9.43
CA VAL A 125 -8.81 -8.63 -9.00
C VAL A 125 -9.74 -8.98 -10.16
N PRO A 126 -9.64 -10.20 -10.74
CA PRO A 126 -10.56 -10.63 -11.78
C PRO A 126 -11.98 -10.76 -11.22
N LYS A 127 -12.99 -10.32 -11.99
CA LYS A 127 -14.41 -10.53 -11.63
C LYS A 127 -14.78 -12.01 -11.62
N ASP A 128 -14.07 -12.82 -12.41
CA ASP A 128 -14.18 -14.27 -12.46
C ASP A 128 -12.75 -14.86 -12.39
N PRO A 129 -12.46 -15.75 -11.43
CA PRO A 129 -11.15 -16.40 -11.31
C PRO A 129 -10.69 -17.11 -12.58
N LEU A 130 -11.62 -17.61 -13.41
CA LEU A 130 -11.31 -18.26 -14.69
C LEU A 130 -10.69 -17.31 -15.72
N LEU A 131 -10.87 -16.00 -15.55
CA LEU A 131 -10.31 -14.96 -16.42
C LEU A 131 -8.89 -14.53 -16.03
N THR A 132 -8.30 -15.11 -14.99
CA THR A 132 -6.97 -14.71 -14.49
C THR A 132 -5.91 -14.75 -15.60
N ALA A 133 -5.86 -15.80 -16.38
CA ALA A 133 -4.89 -15.95 -17.49
C ALA A 133 -5.08 -14.86 -18.54
N GLN A 134 -6.32 -14.55 -18.93
CA GLN A 134 -6.64 -13.50 -19.88
C GLN A 134 -6.23 -12.12 -19.34
N ILE A 135 -6.52 -11.81 -18.09
CA ILE A 135 -6.15 -10.54 -17.46
C ILE A 135 -4.63 -10.38 -17.38
N VAL A 136 -3.90 -11.46 -17.09
CA VAL A 136 -2.43 -11.44 -17.11
C VAL A 136 -1.90 -11.12 -18.50
N GLU A 137 -2.48 -11.71 -19.55
CA GLU A 137 -2.07 -11.45 -20.95
C GLU A 137 -2.40 -10.01 -21.35
N GLU A 138 -3.62 -9.56 -21.15
CA GLU A 138 -4.05 -8.18 -21.46
C GLU A 138 -3.25 -7.14 -20.68
N GLY A 139 -3.06 -7.33 -19.38
CA GLY A 139 -2.25 -6.47 -18.52
C GLY A 139 -0.80 -6.41 -18.98
N THR A 140 -0.22 -7.56 -19.37
CA THR A 140 1.12 -7.62 -19.93
C THR A 140 1.23 -6.78 -21.20
N ASN A 141 0.29 -6.91 -22.11
CA ASN A 141 0.29 -6.16 -23.37
C ASN A 141 0.15 -4.65 -23.14
N VAL A 142 -0.74 -4.25 -22.25
CA VAL A 142 -0.93 -2.83 -21.88
C VAL A 142 0.34 -2.26 -21.25
N LEU A 143 0.96 -2.97 -20.30
CA LEU A 143 2.19 -2.52 -19.63
C LEU A 143 3.36 -2.43 -20.61
N ARG A 144 3.55 -3.43 -21.48
CA ARG A 144 4.58 -3.39 -22.53
C ARG A 144 4.41 -2.18 -23.44
N LEU A 145 3.17 -1.89 -23.88
CA LEU A 145 2.87 -0.72 -24.71
C LEU A 145 3.16 0.60 -23.99
N ARG A 146 2.69 0.71 -22.75
CA ARG A 146 2.86 1.94 -21.92
C ARG A 146 4.32 2.22 -21.57
N ARG A 147 5.11 1.17 -21.34
CA ARG A 147 6.53 1.27 -20.99
C ARG A 147 7.45 1.27 -22.22
N GLY A 148 6.90 1.13 -23.42
CA GLY A 148 7.68 1.09 -24.66
C GLY A 148 8.62 -0.11 -24.77
N VAL A 149 8.27 -1.26 -24.17
CA VAL A 149 9.10 -2.46 -24.20
C VAL A 149 9.07 -3.07 -25.61
N PRO A 150 10.23 -3.17 -26.31
CA PRO A 150 10.29 -3.74 -27.65
C PRO A 150 9.85 -5.21 -27.69
N PHE A 151 9.26 -5.65 -28.79
CA PHE A 151 8.75 -7.04 -28.94
C PHE A 151 9.83 -8.11 -28.72
N ASN A 152 11.08 -7.81 -29.05
CA ASN A 152 12.23 -8.71 -28.93
C ASN A 152 12.94 -8.63 -27.57
N LYS A 153 12.40 -7.87 -26.61
CA LYS A 153 12.95 -7.75 -25.26
C LYS A 153 12.03 -8.43 -24.25
N PRO A 154 12.59 -9.02 -23.18
CA PRO A 154 11.79 -9.50 -22.05
C PRO A 154 11.05 -8.33 -21.37
N ASN A 155 10.04 -8.65 -20.57
CA ASN A 155 9.38 -7.64 -19.74
C ASN A 155 10.37 -7.01 -18.76
N ASP A 156 10.26 -5.71 -18.57
CA ASP A 156 11.00 -4.94 -17.54
C ASP A 156 10.19 -4.79 -16.24
N PHE A 157 9.17 -5.63 -16.07
CA PHE A 157 8.28 -5.70 -14.92
C PHE A 157 7.99 -7.17 -14.58
N GLY A 158 7.73 -7.43 -13.29
CA GLY A 158 7.29 -8.72 -12.80
C GLY A 158 5.78 -8.88 -12.82
N ILE A 159 5.30 -10.09 -13.01
CA ILE A 159 3.89 -10.45 -12.84
C ILE A 159 3.82 -11.60 -11.83
N MET A 160 3.07 -11.38 -10.77
CA MET A 160 2.84 -12.35 -9.71
C MET A 160 1.36 -12.75 -9.71
N THR A 161 1.10 -14.05 -9.73
CA THR A 161 -0.23 -14.62 -9.57
C THR A 161 -0.24 -15.52 -8.34
N PRO A 162 -1.42 -15.79 -7.73
CA PRO A 162 -1.51 -16.69 -6.57
C PRO A 162 -0.87 -18.05 -6.82
N ASP A 163 -1.04 -18.62 -8.00
CA ASP A 163 -0.45 -19.93 -8.35
C ASP A 163 1.08 -19.89 -8.39
N LYS A 164 1.66 -18.80 -8.89
CA LYS A 164 3.12 -18.60 -8.89
C LYS A 164 3.67 -18.43 -7.48
N LEU A 165 2.91 -17.74 -6.60
CA LEU A 165 3.27 -17.64 -5.18
C LEU A 165 3.33 -19.01 -4.53
N ILE A 166 2.27 -19.82 -4.68
CA ILE A 166 2.21 -21.19 -4.14
C ILE A 166 3.34 -22.05 -4.69
N GLY A 167 3.61 -21.98 -6.00
CA GLY A 167 4.69 -22.72 -6.65
C GLY A 167 6.08 -22.35 -6.11
N ASN A 168 6.33 -21.07 -5.86
CA ASN A 168 7.59 -20.61 -5.27
C ASN A 168 7.78 -21.10 -3.82
N PHE A 169 6.71 -21.13 -3.02
CA PHE A 169 6.76 -21.69 -1.67
C PHE A 169 7.06 -23.19 -1.66
N GLN A 170 6.46 -23.97 -2.54
CA GLN A 170 6.72 -25.40 -2.65
C GLN A 170 8.16 -25.70 -3.09
N ALA A 171 8.76 -24.85 -3.93
CA ALA A 171 10.15 -24.99 -4.34
C ALA A 171 11.15 -24.69 -3.20
N VAL A 172 10.79 -23.84 -2.26
CA VAL A 172 11.64 -23.47 -1.09
C VAL A 172 11.50 -24.46 0.06
N THR A 173 10.33 -25.09 0.24
CA THR A 173 10.04 -26.01 1.35
C THR A 173 10.23 -27.49 1.00
N GLY A 174 10.50 -27.81 -0.27
CA GLY A 174 10.66 -29.18 -0.80
C GLY A 174 12.13 -29.61 -1.01
N GLY A 175 13.10 -28.96 -0.34
CA GLY A 175 14.53 -29.30 -0.37
C GLY A 175 14.99 -29.99 0.91
#